data_052a3d8e3cc17441e9698ee63874745f
#
_entry.id   052a3d8e3cc17441e9698ee63874745f
#
_cell.length_a   1.000
_cell.length_b   1.000
_cell.length_c   1.000
_cell.angle_alpha   90.00
_cell.angle_beta   90.00
_cell.angle_gamma   90.00
#
_symmetry.space_group_name_H-M   'P 1'
#
loop_
_entity.id
_entity.type
_entity.pdbx_description
1 polymer ?
#
loop_
_entity_poly.entity_id
_entity_poly.type
_entity_poly.pdbx_seq_one_letter_code
_entity_poly.pdbx_strand_id
1 'polypeptide(L)'
;MCNNNNEEEYYQSMQENLNDMEDALDNGVATDADIEDFVNRMTIQTYEYDYCLDLPLYRARFDNGFDNTDPHQFGYIHNLAAITRYRYNKAQEAVLYTATEPSTAYKEIENSRNGETHFYLSTWSHVAGTREFHTALNVNCVGLTRHTTAERFYNILRDNVGPGTSKLYYLSSLGRILEKPGTDYRFSSILASRIFQTHDALITTSMKSNGSELNITFNQSAADQLLELKWIYRCEVLANQASVFHVSNVGIPNGGIIDWYNWQVDVNSISLNGQTNMPVDIHVLRQAIQTNAGITQSVLYPNVNKEPTGLHDGIVVYNGENVRVRFRIQLI
;
A
#
# COMPACT_ATOMS: atom_id res chain seq x y z
N MET A 1 23.91 -14.34 -32.08
CA MET A 1 22.66 -13.57 -32.34
C MET A 1 21.52 -14.59 -32.37
N CYS A 2 21.00 -14.96 -31.22
CA CYS A 2 19.90 -15.92 -31.11
C CYS A 2 18.58 -15.17 -31.24
N ASN A 3 17.86 -15.52 -32.29
CA ASN A 3 16.38 -15.48 -32.50
C ASN A 3 15.53 -14.47 -31.70
N ASN A 4 15.73 -13.19 -31.88
CA ASN A 4 14.75 -12.18 -31.42
C ASN A 4 13.36 -12.35 -32.08
N ASN A 5 13.30 -12.93 -33.29
CA ASN A 5 12.04 -13.15 -34.01
C ASN A 5 11.14 -14.19 -33.31
N ASN A 6 11.72 -15.26 -32.73
CA ASN A 6 10.92 -16.28 -32.03
C ASN A 6 10.30 -15.78 -30.71
N GLU A 7 10.98 -14.88 -30.02
CA GLU A 7 10.47 -14.30 -28.79
C GLU A 7 9.33 -13.30 -29.08
N GLU A 8 9.49 -12.49 -30.11
CA GLU A 8 8.46 -11.52 -30.53
C GLU A 8 7.17 -12.24 -31.00
N GLU A 9 7.27 -13.24 -31.84
CA GLU A 9 6.14 -14.08 -32.29
C GLU A 9 5.47 -14.80 -31.11
N TYR A 10 6.24 -15.28 -30.14
CA TYR A 10 5.72 -15.91 -28.95
C TYR A 10 4.85 -14.95 -28.14
N TYR A 11 5.33 -13.72 -27.83
CA TYR A 11 4.55 -12.76 -27.07
C TYR A 11 3.34 -12.20 -27.85
N GLN A 12 3.41 -12.10 -29.16
CA GLN A 12 2.24 -11.79 -29.99
C GLN A 12 1.17 -12.85 -29.86
N SER A 13 1.53 -14.13 -29.99
CA SER A 13 0.60 -15.23 -29.79
C SER A 13 0.02 -15.29 -28.38
N MET A 14 0.83 -15.00 -27.34
CA MET A 14 0.35 -14.90 -25.97
C MET A 14 -0.62 -13.75 -25.78
N GLN A 15 -0.40 -12.61 -26.44
CA GLN A 15 -1.30 -11.47 -26.42
C GLN A 15 -2.66 -11.79 -27.05
N GLU A 16 -2.67 -12.49 -28.18
CA GLU A 16 -3.89 -12.97 -28.84
C GLU A 16 -4.69 -13.90 -27.92
N ASN A 17 -4.02 -14.91 -27.34
CA ASN A 17 -4.66 -15.82 -26.39
C ASN A 17 -5.19 -15.09 -25.13
N LEU A 18 -4.51 -14.05 -24.67
CA LEU A 18 -4.95 -13.24 -23.53
C LEU A 18 -6.20 -12.43 -23.86
N ASN A 19 -6.28 -11.88 -25.09
CA ASN A 19 -7.47 -11.18 -25.57
C ASN A 19 -8.67 -12.13 -25.69
N ASP A 20 -8.47 -13.34 -26.23
CA ASP A 20 -9.52 -14.37 -26.35
C ASP A 20 -10.04 -14.77 -24.93
N MET A 21 -9.14 -14.91 -23.95
CA MET A 21 -9.52 -15.18 -22.56
C MET A 21 -10.29 -14.01 -21.94
N GLU A 22 -9.88 -12.77 -22.20
CA GLU A 22 -10.60 -11.58 -21.73
C GLU A 22 -12.01 -11.53 -22.30
N ASP A 23 -12.16 -11.77 -23.59
CA ASP A 23 -13.47 -11.84 -24.26
C ASP A 23 -14.34 -12.95 -23.68
N ALA A 24 -13.78 -14.12 -23.39
CA ALA A 24 -14.49 -15.23 -22.77
C ALA A 24 -14.95 -14.91 -21.33
N LEU A 25 -14.14 -14.18 -20.56
CA LEU A 25 -14.50 -13.69 -19.24
C LEU A 25 -15.63 -12.65 -19.30
N ASP A 26 -15.54 -11.69 -20.22
CA ASP A 26 -16.53 -10.62 -20.38
C ASP A 26 -17.90 -11.15 -20.84
N ASN A 27 -17.88 -12.20 -21.66
CA ASN A 27 -19.09 -12.89 -22.10
C ASN A 27 -19.61 -13.92 -21.09
N GLY A 28 -18.90 -14.14 -19.97
CA GLY A 28 -19.28 -15.07 -18.90
C GLY A 28 -19.21 -16.55 -19.31
N VAL A 29 -18.49 -16.89 -20.38
CA VAL A 29 -18.36 -18.26 -20.90
C VAL A 29 -17.15 -19.01 -20.37
N ALA A 30 -16.11 -18.30 -19.88
CA ALA A 30 -14.94 -18.94 -19.29
C ALA A 30 -15.28 -19.58 -17.93
N THR A 31 -14.88 -20.84 -17.73
CA THR A 31 -14.94 -21.51 -16.43
C THR A 31 -13.63 -21.34 -15.65
N ASP A 32 -13.63 -21.65 -14.34
CA ASP A 32 -12.39 -21.69 -13.55
C ASP A 32 -11.36 -22.65 -14.13
N ALA A 33 -11.81 -23.80 -14.69
CA ALA A 33 -10.93 -24.77 -15.33
C ALA A 33 -10.26 -24.22 -16.59
N ASP A 34 -10.99 -23.47 -17.41
CA ASP A 34 -10.45 -22.83 -18.61
C ASP A 34 -9.39 -21.79 -18.23
N ILE A 35 -9.66 -21.02 -17.18
CA ILE A 35 -8.72 -20.02 -16.65
C ILE A 35 -7.47 -20.70 -16.09
N GLU A 36 -7.62 -21.77 -15.30
CA GLU A 36 -6.49 -22.54 -14.75
C GLU A 36 -5.63 -23.15 -15.85
N ASP A 37 -6.23 -23.75 -16.88
CA ASP A 37 -5.50 -24.30 -18.02
C ASP A 37 -4.75 -23.19 -18.78
N PHE A 38 -5.41 -22.05 -19.00
CA PHE A 38 -4.78 -20.89 -19.63
C PHE A 38 -3.58 -20.39 -18.79
N VAL A 39 -3.77 -20.14 -17.50
CA VAL A 39 -2.72 -19.66 -16.59
C VAL A 39 -1.55 -20.64 -16.48
N ASN A 40 -1.82 -21.95 -16.51
CA ASN A 40 -0.78 -22.98 -16.48
C ASN A 40 0.06 -23.03 -17.76
N ARG A 41 -0.51 -22.66 -18.90
CA ARG A 41 0.21 -22.56 -20.19
C ARG A 41 0.98 -21.25 -20.34
N MET A 42 0.59 -20.23 -19.59
CA MET A 42 1.31 -18.95 -19.60
C MET A 42 2.71 -19.12 -19.03
N THR A 43 3.70 -18.69 -19.79
CA THR A 43 4.99 -18.38 -19.17
C THR A 43 4.86 -17.08 -18.43
N ILE A 44 4.59 -17.17 -17.12
CA ILE A 44 4.57 -15.98 -16.24
C ILE A 44 6.02 -15.53 -16.14
N GLN A 45 6.44 -14.69 -17.07
CA GLN A 45 7.69 -13.97 -16.91
C GLN A 45 7.40 -12.85 -15.93
N THR A 46 7.73 -13.13 -14.69
CA THR A 46 7.76 -12.14 -13.65
C THR A 46 9.06 -11.39 -13.79
N TYR A 47 8.98 -10.08 -13.79
CA TYR A 47 10.16 -9.29 -13.55
C TYR A 47 10.50 -9.46 -12.07
N GLU A 48 11.59 -10.20 -11.82
CA GLU A 48 12.18 -10.32 -10.49
C GLU A 48 12.75 -8.96 -10.12
N TYR A 49 12.08 -8.28 -9.23
CA TYR A 49 12.56 -7.03 -8.69
C TYR A 49 12.95 -7.28 -7.24
N ASP A 50 14.25 -7.27 -6.97
CA ASP A 50 14.77 -7.22 -5.62
C ASP A 50 14.41 -5.86 -5.04
N TYR A 51 13.19 -5.80 -4.51
CA TYR A 51 12.69 -4.59 -3.90
C TYR A 51 13.33 -4.47 -2.52
N CYS A 52 14.32 -3.60 -2.43
CA CYS A 52 14.82 -3.13 -1.16
C CYS A 52 13.69 -2.32 -0.50
N LEU A 53 12.97 -2.96 0.40
CA LEU A 53 11.86 -2.38 1.15
C LEU A 53 12.39 -1.48 2.28
N ASP A 54 13.14 -0.45 1.94
CA ASP A 54 13.38 0.67 2.84
C ASP A 54 12.11 1.52 3.04
N LEU A 55 11.05 1.21 2.28
CA LEU A 55 9.77 1.91 2.36
C LEU A 55 8.80 1.13 3.25
N PRO A 56 8.15 1.80 4.18
CA PRO A 56 7.08 1.19 4.96
C PRO A 56 5.90 0.80 4.07
N LEU A 57 5.25 -0.30 4.43
CA LEU A 57 4.02 -0.78 3.81
C LEU A 57 2.85 -0.52 4.75
N TYR A 58 1.70 -0.19 4.19
CA TYR A 58 0.53 0.21 4.93
C TYR A 58 -0.65 -0.71 4.67
N ARG A 59 -1.37 -1.04 5.72
CA ARG A 59 -2.66 -1.73 5.63
C ARG A 59 -3.68 -1.03 6.49
N ALA A 60 -4.86 -0.75 5.93
CA ALA A 60 -5.96 -0.18 6.67
C ALA A 60 -7.02 -1.24 7.01
N ARG A 61 -7.70 -1.07 8.14
CA ARG A 61 -8.83 -1.90 8.59
C ARG A 61 -9.78 -1.08 9.45
N PHE A 62 -11.10 -1.17 9.20
CA PHE A 62 -12.09 -0.52 10.07
C PHE A 62 -12.13 -1.16 11.46
N ASP A 63 -12.46 -0.32 12.46
CA ASP A 63 -12.68 -0.72 13.84
C ASP A 63 -14.07 -1.35 13.95
N ASN A 64 -14.18 -2.62 13.65
CA ASN A 64 -15.42 -3.39 13.65
C ASN A 64 -15.57 -4.31 14.87
N GLY A 65 -14.95 -3.92 16.00
CA GLY A 65 -15.05 -4.64 17.28
C GLY A 65 -14.18 -5.89 17.39
N PHE A 66 -13.13 -6.03 16.59
CA PHE A 66 -12.13 -7.08 16.77
C PHE A 66 -11.21 -6.79 17.98
N ASP A 67 -10.51 -7.81 18.46
CA ASP A 67 -9.52 -7.63 19.53
C ASP A 67 -8.32 -6.83 19.01
N ASN A 68 -8.28 -5.55 19.35
CA ASN A 68 -7.23 -4.64 18.91
C ASN A 68 -5.91 -4.78 19.68
N THR A 69 -5.86 -5.65 20.68
CA THR A 69 -4.62 -6.01 21.39
C THR A 69 -3.90 -7.19 20.74
N ASP A 70 -4.56 -7.94 19.87
CA ASP A 70 -3.97 -9.06 19.13
C ASP A 70 -3.31 -8.56 17.84
N PRO A 71 -1.96 -8.63 17.69
CA PRO A 71 -1.26 -8.21 16.48
C PRO A 71 -1.68 -8.97 15.22
N HIS A 72 -2.18 -10.20 15.35
CA HIS A 72 -2.67 -10.97 14.20
C HIS A 72 -3.89 -10.35 13.54
N GLN A 73 -4.66 -9.53 14.26
CA GLN A 73 -5.81 -8.83 13.69
C GLN A 73 -5.43 -7.75 12.65
N PHE A 74 -4.19 -7.30 12.64
CA PHE A 74 -3.68 -6.29 11.71
C PHE A 74 -3.02 -6.89 10.46
N GLY A 75 -2.77 -8.20 10.48
CA GLY A 75 -2.22 -8.97 9.37
C GLY A 75 -3.29 -9.49 8.40
N TYR A 76 -3.01 -10.61 7.78
CA TYR A 76 -3.97 -11.34 6.94
C TYR A 76 -5.03 -12.06 7.81
N ILE A 77 -6.08 -12.56 7.17
CA ILE A 77 -7.15 -13.31 7.86
C ILE A 77 -6.63 -14.71 8.17
N HIS A 78 -6.49 -15.05 9.46
CA HIS A 78 -6.00 -16.37 9.92
C HIS A 78 -7.07 -17.47 9.81
N ASN A 79 -8.36 -17.13 9.93
CA ASN A 79 -9.43 -18.11 9.73
C ASN A 79 -9.66 -18.37 8.25
N LEU A 80 -8.97 -19.36 7.69
CA LEU A 80 -9.03 -19.68 6.25
C LEU A 80 -10.47 -19.96 5.77
N ALA A 81 -11.32 -20.55 6.62
CA ALA A 81 -12.70 -20.83 6.26
C ALA A 81 -13.55 -19.55 6.05
N ALA A 82 -13.13 -18.44 6.62
CA ALA A 82 -13.78 -17.13 6.44
C ALA A 82 -13.26 -16.37 5.21
N ILE A 83 -12.20 -16.82 4.56
CA ILE A 83 -11.62 -16.18 3.40
C ILE A 83 -12.43 -16.53 2.16
N THR A 84 -13.07 -15.52 1.58
CA THR A 84 -13.71 -15.62 0.27
C THR A 84 -12.71 -15.25 -0.84
N ARG A 85 -13.09 -15.52 -2.09
CA ARG A 85 -12.29 -15.09 -3.24
C ARG A 85 -12.30 -13.57 -3.35
N TYR A 86 -11.10 -12.98 -3.43
CA TYR A 86 -10.86 -11.60 -3.76
C TYR A 86 -9.92 -11.48 -4.96
N ARG A 87 -9.51 -10.26 -5.29
CA ARG A 87 -8.71 -9.97 -6.48
C ARG A 87 -7.43 -10.82 -6.60
N TYR A 88 -6.71 -11.02 -5.49
CA TYR A 88 -5.41 -11.71 -5.52
C TYR A 88 -5.35 -12.95 -4.61
N ASN A 89 -6.49 -13.51 -4.25
CA ASN A 89 -6.55 -14.78 -3.53
C ASN A 89 -7.76 -15.61 -3.92
N LYS A 90 -7.59 -16.91 -4.00
CA LYS A 90 -8.69 -17.87 -4.05
C LYS A 90 -9.40 -17.94 -2.68
N ALA A 91 -10.57 -18.58 -2.65
CA ALA A 91 -11.19 -18.90 -1.36
C ALA A 91 -10.23 -19.77 -0.52
N GLN A 92 -10.19 -19.51 0.79
CA GLN A 92 -9.33 -20.21 1.77
C GLN A 92 -7.81 -20.00 1.57
N GLU A 93 -7.40 -19.02 0.76
CA GLU A 93 -6.01 -18.65 0.54
C GLU A 93 -5.71 -17.33 1.25
N ALA A 94 -4.83 -17.35 2.25
CA ALA A 94 -4.48 -16.17 3.01
C ALA A 94 -3.41 -15.35 2.29
N VAL A 95 -3.67 -14.05 2.16
CA VAL A 95 -2.72 -13.08 1.62
C VAL A 95 -2.76 -11.79 2.46
N LEU A 96 -1.62 -11.12 2.55
CA LEU A 96 -1.52 -9.81 3.18
C LEU A 96 -1.55 -8.73 2.08
N TYR A 97 -2.66 -7.98 2.03
CA TYR A 97 -2.79 -6.81 1.16
C TYR A 97 -2.19 -5.59 1.84
N THR A 98 -1.26 -4.93 1.16
CA THR A 98 -0.65 -3.68 1.61
C THR A 98 -0.61 -2.65 0.47
N ALA A 99 -0.36 -1.40 0.82
CA ALA A 99 -0.14 -0.30 -0.12
C ALA A 99 1.16 0.43 0.23
N THR A 100 1.74 1.11 -0.74
CA THR A 100 2.94 1.93 -0.55
C THR A 100 2.65 3.28 0.12
N GLU A 101 1.36 3.67 0.18
CA GLU A 101 0.93 4.93 0.77
C GLU A 101 -0.25 4.73 1.73
N PRO A 102 -0.30 5.45 2.87
CA PRO A 102 -1.41 5.36 3.84
C PRO A 102 -2.77 5.71 3.24
N SER A 103 -2.81 6.74 2.40
CA SER A 103 -4.05 7.17 1.73
C SER A 103 -4.58 6.10 0.77
N THR A 104 -3.70 5.37 0.11
CA THR A 104 -4.06 4.25 -0.77
C THR A 104 -4.59 3.08 0.05
N ALA A 105 -3.91 2.72 1.15
CA ALA A 105 -4.40 1.67 2.05
C ALA A 105 -5.81 1.99 2.57
N TYR A 106 -6.10 3.25 2.95
CA TYR A 106 -7.44 3.67 3.37
C TYR A 106 -8.47 3.56 2.23
N LYS A 107 -8.14 4.05 1.04
CA LYS A 107 -9.05 3.99 -0.13
C LYS A 107 -9.47 2.57 -0.50
N GLU A 108 -8.60 1.57 -0.26
CA GLU A 108 -8.95 0.16 -0.53
C GLU A 108 -10.11 -0.34 0.34
N ILE A 109 -10.27 0.19 1.57
CA ILE A 109 -11.34 -0.20 2.49
C ILE A 109 -12.52 0.79 2.52
N GLU A 110 -12.39 1.98 1.95
CA GLU A 110 -13.38 3.08 2.07
C GLU A 110 -14.80 2.66 1.68
N ASN A 111 -14.95 1.85 0.63
CA ASN A 111 -16.26 1.39 0.16
C ASN A 111 -16.95 0.39 1.12
N SER A 112 -16.21 -0.19 2.06
CA SER A 112 -16.74 -1.12 3.08
C SER A 112 -17.07 -0.46 4.41
N ARG A 113 -17.14 0.86 4.44
CA ARG A 113 -17.23 1.71 5.64
C ARG A 113 -18.51 1.55 6.45
N ASN A 114 -19.49 0.86 6.18
CA ASN A 114 -20.71 0.56 6.99
C ASN A 114 -21.04 1.56 8.13
N GLY A 115 -20.75 2.86 7.94
CA GLY A 115 -20.94 3.90 8.96
C GLY A 115 -19.77 4.10 9.94
N GLU A 116 -18.75 3.28 9.90
CA GLU A 116 -17.57 3.42 10.76
C GLU A 116 -16.79 4.70 10.47
N THR A 117 -16.41 5.41 11.53
CA THR A 117 -15.59 6.63 11.44
C THR A 117 -14.14 6.39 11.78
N HIS A 118 -13.84 5.31 12.51
CA HIS A 118 -12.50 4.95 12.95
C HIS A 118 -11.96 3.76 12.17
N PHE A 119 -10.67 3.81 11.93
CA PHE A 119 -9.93 2.72 11.31
C PHE A 119 -8.52 2.64 11.88
N TYR A 120 -7.92 1.47 11.73
CA TYR A 120 -6.53 1.22 12.08
C TYR A 120 -5.68 1.25 10.81
N LEU A 121 -4.55 1.93 10.88
CA LEU A 121 -3.52 1.95 9.85
C LEU A 121 -2.26 1.28 10.40
N SER A 122 -2.05 0.04 10.04
CA SER A 122 -0.85 -0.71 10.42
C SER A 122 0.29 -0.46 9.45
N THR A 123 1.49 -0.34 10.00
CA THR A 123 2.74 -0.13 9.26
C THR A 123 3.61 -1.36 9.38
N TRP A 124 4.02 -1.88 8.25
CA TRP A 124 4.81 -3.08 8.10
C TRP A 124 6.15 -2.76 7.47
N SER A 125 7.19 -3.47 7.85
CA SER A 125 8.49 -3.39 7.22
C SER A 125 9.10 -4.77 7.03
N HIS A 126 10.12 -4.84 6.20
CA HIS A 126 10.92 -6.03 6.03
C HIS A 126 11.70 -6.34 7.31
N VAL A 127 11.76 -7.61 7.69
CA VAL A 127 12.54 -8.07 8.86
C VAL A 127 14.01 -7.95 8.54
N ALA A 128 14.73 -7.14 9.31
CA ALA A 128 16.15 -6.89 9.11
C ALA A 128 16.97 -8.19 9.17
N GLY A 129 17.86 -8.37 8.19
CA GLY A 129 18.74 -9.53 8.11
C GLY A 129 18.12 -10.79 7.51
N THR A 130 16.85 -10.75 7.08
CA THR A 130 16.27 -11.82 6.27
C THR A 130 16.60 -11.62 4.78
N ARG A 131 16.31 -12.64 3.95
CA ARG A 131 16.46 -12.54 2.49
C ARG A 131 15.51 -11.50 1.91
N GLU A 132 15.87 -10.92 0.79
CA GLU A 132 15.02 -10.03 0.01
C GLU A 132 13.76 -10.75 -0.51
N PHE A 133 12.74 -9.96 -0.87
CA PHE A 133 11.52 -10.52 -1.45
C PHE A 133 11.74 -10.89 -2.90
N HIS A 134 11.27 -12.06 -3.25
CA HIS A 134 11.12 -12.46 -4.63
C HIS A 134 9.76 -11.98 -5.16
N THR A 135 9.77 -10.90 -5.92
CA THR A 135 8.52 -10.21 -6.30
C THR A 135 8.19 -10.35 -7.78
N ALA A 136 6.90 -10.48 -8.06
CA ALA A 136 6.34 -10.36 -9.40
C ALA A 136 5.83 -8.94 -9.63
N LEU A 137 6.29 -8.29 -10.68
CA LEU A 137 5.87 -6.95 -11.04
C LEU A 137 4.87 -6.98 -12.20
N ASN A 138 3.64 -6.54 -11.94
CA ASN A 138 2.56 -6.38 -12.91
C ASN A 138 1.94 -4.99 -12.79
N VAL A 139 2.53 -4.01 -13.46
CA VAL A 139 2.08 -2.61 -13.44
C VAL A 139 1.37 -2.29 -14.74
N ASN A 140 0.11 -1.89 -14.64
CA ASN A 140 -0.66 -1.41 -15.78
C ASN A 140 -0.11 -0.06 -16.25
N CYS A 141 0.17 0.07 -17.56
CA CYS A 141 0.70 1.31 -18.14
C CYS A 141 -0.39 2.29 -18.57
N VAL A 142 -1.65 1.89 -18.55
CA VAL A 142 -2.76 2.72 -19.00
C VAL A 142 -3.15 3.72 -17.90
N GLY A 143 -3.09 5.01 -18.20
CA GLY A 143 -3.51 6.06 -17.28
C GLY A 143 -2.49 6.45 -16.21
N LEU A 144 -1.24 5.99 -16.32
CA LEU A 144 -0.18 6.39 -15.38
C LEU A 144 -0.01 7.92 -15.33
N THR A 145 -0.03 8.44 -14.12
CA THR A 145 0.27 9.85 -13.87
C THR A 145 1.78 10.03 -13.77
N ARG A 146 2.31 11.11 -14.36
CA ARG A 146 3.75 11.41 -14.30
C ARG A 146 4.23 11.68 -12.87
N HIS A 147 5.47 11.29 -12.60
CA HIS A 147 6.15 11.46 -11.30
C HIS A 147 5.50 10.69 -10.13
N THR A 148 4.83 9.59 -10.42
CA THR A 148 4.23 8.71 -9.42
C THR A 148 5.08 7.47 -9.14
N THR A 149 4.79 6.80 -8.02
CA THR A 149 5.43 5.53 -7.68
C THR A 149 5.16 4.47 -8.76
N ALA A 150 3.93 4.40 -9.25
CA ALA A 150 3.56 3.46 -10.31
C ALA A 150 4.32 3.72 -11.63
N GLU A 151 4.49 4.98 -12.04
CA GLU A 151 5.30 5.32 -13.22
C GLU A 151 6.77 4.89 -13.07
N ARG A 152 7.34 5.07 -11.89
CA ARG A 152 8.71 4.61 -11.61
C ARG A 152 8.85 3.10 -11.83
N PHE A 153 7.94 2.31 -11.30
CA PHE A 153 7.97 0.85 -11.45
C PHE A 153 7.69 0.42 -12.89
N TYR A 154 6.77 1.09 -13.57
CA TYR A 154 6.56 0.85 -15.01
C TYR A 154 7.82 1.14 -15.84
N ASN A 155 8.52 2.23 -15.54
CA ASN A 155 9.78 2.56 -16.23
C ASN A 155 10.85 1.49 -15.98
N ILE A 156 10.96 0.95 -14.77
CA ILE A 156 11.83 -0.18 -14.47
C ILE A 156 11.48 -1.39 -15.33
N LEU A 157 10.20 -1.76 -15.40
CA LEU A 157 9.72 -2.86 -16.23
C LEU A 157 10.05 -2.61 -17.72
N ARG A 158 9.69 -1.42 -18.23
CA ARG A 158 9.94 -1.02 -19.63
C ARG A 158 11.43 -1.07 -20.00
N ASP A 159 12.30 -0.52 -19.14
CA ASP A 159 13.72 -0.39 -19.43
C ASP A 159 14.42 -1.76 -19.41
N ASN A 160 13.89 -2.72 -18.67
CA ASN A 160 14.44 -4.09 -18.62
C ASN A 160 13.85 -5.02 -19.68
N VAL A 161 12.60 -4.84 -20.05
CA VAL A 161 11.92 -5.66 -21.07
C VAL A 161 12.20 -5.17 -22.49
N GLY A 162 12.47 -3.88 -22.63
CA GLY A 162 12.62 -3.15 -23.89
C GLY A 162 11.38 -2.36 -24.29
N PRO A 163 11.54 -1.07 -24.61
CA PRO A 163 10.42 -0.22 -25.02
C PRO A 163 9.84 -0.68 -26.37
N GLY A 164 8.50 -0.76 -26.45
CA GLY A 164 7.80 -1.09 -27.69
C GLY A 164 7.86 -2.56 -28.11
N THR A 165 8.31 -3.46 -27.25
CA THR A 165 8.33 -4.91 -27.53
C THR A 165 6.96 -5.55 -27.31
N SER A 166 6.64 -6.64 -28.00
CA SER A 166 5.44 -7.45 -27.76
C SER A 166 5.38 -7.96 -26.33
N LYS A 167 6.52 -8.26 -25.71
CA LYS A 167 6.62 -8.63 -24.31
C LYS A 167 6.11 -7.53 -23.38
N LEU A 168 6.49 -6.28 -23.60
CA LEU A 168 6.01 -5.15 -22.78
C LEU A 168 4.50 -4.95 -22.94
N TYR A 169 3.98 -5.05 -24.17
CA TYR A 169 2.54 -4.98 -24.42
C TYR A 169 1.78 -6.10 -23.73
N TYR A 170 2.28 -7.33 -23.81
CA TYR A 170 1.69 -8.48 -23.13
C TYR A 170 1.64 -8.29 -21.61
N LEU A 171 2.75 -7.92 -20.98
CA LEU A 171 2.81 -7.68 -19.52
C LEU A 171 1.90 -6.53 -19.09
N SER A 172 1.80 -5.48 -19.89
CA SER A 172 0.87 -4.36 -19.63
C SER A 172 -0.59 -4.78 -19.74
N SER A 173 -0.93 -5.62 -20.71
CA SER A 173 -2.29 -6.16 -20.87
C SER A 173 -2.65 -7.09 -19.72
N LEU A 174 -1.70 -7.91 -19.26
CA LEU A 174 -1.87 -8.76 -18.09
C LEU A 174 -2.13 -7.92 -16.84
N GLY A 175 -1.36 -6.84 -16.62
CA GLY A 175 -1.60 -5.87 -15.53
C GLY A 175 -2.99 -5.26 -15.60
N ARG A 176 -3.44 -4.86 -16.79
CA ARG A 176 -4.78 -4.31 -17.02
C ARG A 176 -5.90 -5.30 -16.65
N ILE A 177 -5.76 -6.57 -17.00
CA ILE A 177 -6.77 -7.59 -16.65
C ILE A 177 -6.76 -7.87 -15.14
N LEU A 178 -5.58 -7.94 -14.52
CA LEU A 178 -5.45 -8.08 -13.07
C LEU A 178 -6.13 -6.95 -12.30
N GLU A 179 -6.13 -5.76 -12.86
CA GLU A 179 -6.68 -4.54 -12.25
C GLU A 179 -8.10 -4.22 -12.72
N LYS A 180 -8.68 -5.02 -13.62
CA LYS A 180 -10.02 -4.78 -14.19
C LYS A 180 -11.05 -4.55 -13.07
N PRO A 181 -11.79 -3.42 -13.10
CA PRO A 181 -12.84 -3.17 -12.13
C PRO A 181 -13.97 -4.17 -12.31
N GLY A 182 -14.57 -4.61 -11.20
CA GLY A 182 -15.67 -5.56 -11.21
C GLY A 182 -15.63 -6.48 -10.00
N THR A 183 -16.54 -7.45 -9.97
CA THR A 183 -16.66 -8.46 -8.92
C THR A 183 -16.21 -9.85 -9.36
N ASP A 184 -15.92 -10.05 -10.66
CA ASP A 184 -15.38 -11.32 -11.17
C ASP A 184 -13.86 -11.33 -11.01
N TYR A 185 -13.41 -11.86 -9.87
CA TYR A 185 -11.99 -12.01 -9.56
C TYR A 185 -11.42 -13.37 -9.92
N ARG A 186 -12.11 -14.16 -10.77
CA ARG A 186 -11.67 -15.53 -11.10
C ARG A 186 -10.28 -15.53 -11.74
N PHE A 187 -10.09 -14.77 -12.80
CA PHE A 187 -8.81 -14.71 -13.50
C PHE A 187 -7.69 -14.17 -12.59
N SER A 188 -7.91 -13.01 -11.99
CA SER A 188 -6.87 -12.35 -11.16
C SER A 188 -6.49 -13.17 -9.93
N SER A 189 -7.46 -13.85 -9.29
CA SER A 189 -7.19 -14.71 -8.13
C SER A 189 -6.45 -15.99 -8.51
N ILE A 190 -6.80 -16.62 -9.64
CA ILE A 190 -6.14 -17.83 -10.14
C ILE A 190 -4.70 -17.50 -10.56
N LEU A 191 -4.51 -16.40 -11.28
CA LEU A 191 -3.18 -15.95 -11.69
C LEU A 191 -2.30 -15.59 -10.49
N ALA A 192 -2.82 -14.84 -9.53
CA ALA A 192 -2.09 -14.47 -8.31
C ALA A 192 -1.68 -15.72 -7.51
N SER A 193 -2.61 -16.65 -7.32
CA SER A 193 -2.32 -17.95 -6.68
C SER A 193 -1.19 -18.71 -7.38
N ARG A 194 -1.13 -18.66 -8.72
CA ARG A 194 -0.05 -19.27 -9.49
C ARG A 194 1.28 -18.55 -9.29
N ILE A 195 1.26 -17.21 -9.28
CA ILE A 195 2.44 -16.37 -9.00
C ILE A 195 3.00 -16.72 -7.62
N PHE A 196 2.16 -16.79 -6.60
CA PHE A 196 2.56 -17.07 -5.21
C PHE A 196 3.15 -18.48 -4.97
N GLN A 197 3.10 -19.38 -5.95
CA GLN A 197 3.83 -20.66 -5.86
C GLN A 197 5.36 -20.47 -5.98
N THR A 198 5.80 -19.40 -6.61
CA THR A 198 7.21 -19.13 -6.87
C THR A 198 7.68 -17.77 -6.37
N HIS A 199 6.78 -16.86 -6.01
CA HIS A 199 7.07 -15.50 -5.60
C HIS A 199 6.48 -15.19 -4.23
N ASP A 200 7.15 -14.32 -3.49
CA ASP A 200 6.73 -13.86 -2.16
C ASP A 200 5.61 -12.83 -2.26
N ALA A 201 5.69 -11.98 -3.28
CA ALA A 201 4.77 -10.86 -3.44
C ALA A 201 4.43 -10.57 -4.90
N LEU A 202 3.27 -9.96 -5.07
CA LEU A 202 2.77 -9.40 -6.33
C LEU A 202 2.61 -7.89 -6.19
N ILE A 203 3.32 -7.13 -7.03
CA ILE A 203 3.23 -5.67 -7.10
C ILE A 203 2.28 -5.29 -8.23
N THR A 204 1.26 -4.50 -7.93
CA THR A 204 0.26 -4.03 -8.90
C THR A 204 -0.04 -2.55 -8.69
N THR A 205 -0.61 -1.91 -9.71
CA THR A 205 -1.10 -0.54 -9.57
C THR A 205 -2.39 -0.53 -8.73
N SER A 206 -2.55 0.47 -7.87
CA SER A 206 -3.81 0.64 -7.13
C SER A 206 -4.88 1.29 -8.00
N MET A 207 -5.98 0.58 -8.21
CA MET A 207 -7.16 1.11 -8.91
C MET A 207 -7.83 2.26 -8.15
N LYS A 208 -7.69 2.29 -6.83
CA LYS A 208 -8.27 3.34 -5.96
C LYS A 208 -7.47 4.64 -5.98
N SER A 209 -6.21 4.59 -6.41
CA SER A 209 -5.37 5.77 -6.59
C SER A 209 -5.33 6.29 -8.03
N ASN A 210 -6.23 5.80 -8.90
CA ASN A 210 -6.22 6.07 -10.34
C ASN A 210 -4.86 5.75 -11.01
N GLY A 211 -4.23 4.66 -10.58
CA GLY A 211 -2.96 4.20 -11.14
C GLY A 211 -1.73 5.01 -10.70
N SER A 212 -1.84 5.87 -9.68
CA SER A 212 -0.69 6.66 -9.21
C SER A 212 0.20 5.93 -8.21
N GLU A 213 -0.39 5.01 -7.43
CA GLU A 213 0.27 4.30 -6.34
C GLU A 213 0.20 2.79 -6.52
N LEU A 214 0.93 2.06 -5.70
CA LEU A 214 1.04 0.61 -5.78
C LEU A 214 0.37 -0.09 -4.61
N ASN A 215 -0.17 -1.25 -4.92
CA ASN A 215 -0.50 -2.29 -3.96
C ASN A 215 0.56 -3.38 -4.02
N ILE A 216 0.94 -3.91 -2.87
CA ILE A 216 1.83 -5.06 -2.75
C ILE A 216 1.09 -6.12 -1.95
N THR A 217 0.86 -7.25 -2.58
CA THR A 217 0.17 -8.38 -1.96
C THR A 217 1.18 -9.48 -1.71
N PHE A 218 1.29 -9.95 -0.47
CA PHE A 218 2.20 -11.00 -0.05
C PHE A 218 1.44 -12.31 0.14
N ASN A 219 2.07 -13.42 -0.23
CA ASN A 219 1.58 -14.72 0.21
C ASN A 219 1.77 -14.88 1.72
N GLN A 220 1.07 -15.86 2.32
CA GLN A 220 1.10 -16.07 3.76
C GLN A 220 2.53 -16.33 4.28
N SER A 221 3.29 -17.19 3.60
CA SER A 221 4.65 -17.55 4.03
C SER A 221 5.60 -16.35 4.07
N ALA A 222 5.53 -15.49 3.07
CA ALA A 222 6.34 -14.27 3.04
C ALA A 222 5.90 -13.26 4.09
N ALA A 223 4.58 -13.13 4.31
CA ALA A 223 4.06 -12.26 5.36
C ALA A 223 4.54 -12.68 6.75
N ASP A 224 4.59 -13.99 7.02
CA ASP A 224 5.03 -14.55 8.32
C ASP A 224 6.55 -14.48 8.53
N GLN A 225 7.33 -14.64 7.47
CA GLN A 225 8.79 -14.81 7.58
C GLN A 225 9.58 -13.53 7.31
N LEU A 226 9.06 -12.66 6.46
CA LEU A 226 9.80 -11.54 5.92
C LEU A 226 9.24 -10.18 6.31
N LEU A 227 8.05 -10.14 6.91
CA LEU A 227 7.42 -8.88 7.34
C LEU A 227 7.25 -8.84 8.85
N GLU A 228 7.43 -7.65 9.41
CA GLU A 228 7.14 -7.36 10.80
C GLU A 228 6.21 -6.16 10.93
N LEU A 229 5.26 -6.25 11.84
CA LEU A 229 4.39 -5.14 12.23
C LEU A 229 5.19 -4.18 13.11
N LYS A 230 5.34 -2.92 12.67
CA LYS A 230 6.15 -1.92 13.37
C LYS A 230 5.34 -1.07 14.34
N TRP A 231 4.24 -0.49 13.87
CA TRP A 231 3.33 0.30 14.69
C TRP A 231 1.96 0.38 14.01
N ILE A 232 0.98 0.84 14.76
CA ILE A 232 -0.39 1.02 14.31
C ILE A 232 -0.87 2.40 14.74
N TYR A 233 -1.48 3.12 13.81
CA TYR A 233 -2.24 4.33 14.14
C TYR A 233 -3.72 4.01 14.19
N ARG A 234 -4.40 4.36 15.27
CA ARG A 234 -5.85 4.45 15.28
C ARG A 234 -6.24 5.82 14.76
N CYS A 235 -6.93 5.83 13.64
CA CYS A 235 -7.25 7.03 12.89
C CYS A 235 -8.75 7.29 12.83
N GLU A 236 -9.11 8.56 12.72
CA GLU A 236 -10.45 9.00 12.39
C GLU A 236 -10.43 9.72 11.03
N VAL A 237 -11.44 9.44 10.20
CA VAL A 237 -11.62 10.13 8.92
C VAL A 237 -12.28 11.47 9.18
N LEU A 238 -11.60 12.55 8.88
CA LEU A 238 -12.20 13.88 8.93
C LEU A 238 -13.20 14.03 7.76
N ALA A 239 -14.40 14.46 8.08
CA ALA A 239 -15.44 14.74 7.09
C ALA A 239 -14.87 15.69 6.01
N ASN A 240 -15.00 15.29 4.75
CA ASN A 240 -14.55 16.03 3.54
C ASN A 240 -13.06 16.06 3.21
N GLN A 241 -12.20 15.29 3.88
CA GLN A 241 -10.78 15.21 3.56
C GLN A 241 -10.27 13.75 3.63
N ALA A 242 -10.56 12.96 2.61
CA ALA A 242 -10.19 11.52 2.54
C ALA A 242 -8.67 11.22 2.61
N SER A 243 -7.82 12.23 2.62
CA SER A 243 -6.36 12.10 2.72
C SER A 243 -5.76 12.65 4.02
N VAL A 244 -6.59 13.22 4.92
CA VAL A 244 -6.14 13.76 6.20
C VAL A 244 -6.75 12.93 7.32
N PHE A 245 -5.91 12.19 8.02
CA PHE A 245 -6.32 11.33 9.12
C PHE A 245 -5.99 12.00 10.46
N HIS A 246 -6.99 12.05 11.34
CA HIS A 246 -6.77 12.41 12.73
C HIS A 246 -6.35 11.18 13.51
N VAL A 247 -5.11 11.16 14.03
CA VAL A 247 -4.60 10.06 14.85
C VAL A 247 -5.11 10.23 16.27
N SER A 248 -5.82 9.23 16.79
CA SER A 248 -6.29 9.21 18.19
C SER A 248 -5.31 8.49 19.12
N ASN A 249 -4.80 7.35 18.71
CA ASN A 249 -3.91 6.49 19.52
C ASN A 249 -2.81 5.88 18.65
N VAL A 250 -1.76 5.44 19.33
CA VAL A 250 -0.63 4.73 18.73
C VAL A 250 -0.49 3.37 19.40
N GLY A 251 -0.50 2.30 18.60
CA GLY A 251 -0.25 0.93 19.02
C GLY A 251 1.17 0.51 18.71
N ILE A 252 1.86 -0.06 19.66
CA ILE A 252 3.22 -0.60 19.51
C ILE A 252 3.19 -2.10 19.81
N PRO A 253 3.61 -2.96 18.89
CA PRO A 253 3.75 -4.39 19.14
C PRO A 253 4.79 -4.66 20.24
N ASN A 254 4.41 -5.46 21.23
CA ASN A 254 5.27 -5.82 22.37
C ASN A 254 4.95 -7.23 22.86
N GLY A 255 5.87 -8.18 22.68
CA GLY A 255 5.76 -9.51 23.25
C GLY A 255 4.49 -10.31 22.85
N GLY A 256 3.92 -10.07 21.66
CA GLY A 256 2.74 -10.77 21.17
C GLY A 256 1.40 -10.06 21.44
N ILE A 257 1.45 -8.87 22.04
CA ILE A 257 0.29 -7.98 22.22
C ILE A 257 0.57 -6.61 21.61
N ILE A 258 -0.47 -5.79 21.46
CA ILE A 258 -0.35 -4.38 21.12
C ILE A 258 -0.56 -3.55 22.37
N ASP A 259 0.47 -2.80 22.76
CA ASP A 259 0.36 -1.78 23.79
C ASP A 259 -0.14 -0.47 23.15
N TRP A 260 -1.26 0.05 23.64
CA TRP A 260 -1.89 1.26 23.12
C TRP A 260 -1.55 2.47 23.97
N TYR A 261 -1.10 3.54 23.31
CA TYR A 261 -0.70 4.80 23.92
C TYR A 261 -1.56 5.95 23.41
N ASN A 262 -1.88 6.86 24.31
CA ASN A 262 -2.19 8.23 23.91
C ASN A 262 -0.91 8.92 23.47
N TRP A 263 -1.03 10.07 22.85
CA TRP A 263 0.11 10.85 22.44
C TRP A 263 -0.11 12.34 22.75
N GLN A 264 0.98 13.05 22.95
CA GLN A 264 0.99 14.51 23.04
C GLN A 264 2.22 15.09 22.36
N VAL A 265 2.14 16.35 21.95
CA VAL A 265 3.29 17.05 21.38
C VAL A 265 4.34 17.30 22.47
N ASP A 266 5.56 16.87 22.24
CA ASP A 266 6.69 17.33 23.05
C ASP A 266 7.06 18.76 22.65
N VAL A 267 6.53 19.74 23.38
CA VAL A 267 6.71 21.16 23.07
C VAL A 267 8.19 21.56 23.08
N ASN A 268 9.02 20.92 23.92
CA ASN A 268 10.45 21.20 23.98
C ASN A 268 11.20 20.74 22.72
N SER A 269 10.67 19.80 21.99
CA SER A 269 11.23 19.31 20.71
C SER A 269 10.92 20.22 19.52
N ILE A 270 9.99 21.17 19.64
CA ILE A 270 9.55 22.01 18.52
C ILE A 270 10.72 22.85 18.01
N SER A 271 10.92 22.79 16.71
CA SER A 271 11.91 23.60 15.97
C SER A 271 11.28 24.18 14.71
N LEU A 272 11.86 25.26 14.19
CA LEU A 272 11.42 25.83 12.93
C LEU A 272 11.79 24.92 11.76
N ASN A 273 10.89 24.79 10.80
CA ASN A 273 11.10 24.03 9.57
C ASN A 273 11.05 24.95 8.35
N GLY A 274 12.21 25.49 8.00
CA GLY A 274 12.36 26.44 6.88
C GLY A 274 12.40 27.92 7.32
N GLN A 275 12.40 28.81 6.32
CA GLN A 275 12.38 30.25 6.55
C GLN A 275 10.95 30.69 6.87
N THR A 276 10.82 31.61 7.82
CA THR A 276 9.57 32.28 8.16
C THR A 276 9.60 33.71 7.59
N ASN A 277 8.47 34.24 7.18
CA ASN A 277 8.36 35.61 6.66
C ASN A 277 8.65 36.68 7.73
N MET A 278 8.54 36.30 8.99
CA MET A 278 8.92 37.13 10.14
C MET A 278 9.90 36.42 11.08
N PRO A 279 10.75 37.14 11.79
CA PRO A 279 11.57 36.52 12.80
C PRO A 279 10.72 35.92 13.91
N VAL A 280 10.80 34.60 14.09
CA VAL A 280 10.11 33.88 15.16
C VAL A 280 11.13 33.40 16.18
N ASP A 281 11.01 33.87 17.41
CA ASP A 281 11.74 33.30 18.52
C ASP A 281 11.11 31.96 18.91
N ILE A 282 11.86 30.89 18.78
CA ILE A 282 11.37 29.52 19.03
C ILE A 282 10.95 29.34 20.52
N HIS A 283 11.58 30.03 21.47
CA HIS A 283 11.19 29.92 22.87
C HIS A 283 9.84 30.58 23.13
N VAL A 284 9.61 31.73 22.50
CA VAL A 284 8.33 32.45 22.58
C VAL A 284 7.24 31.63 21.90
N LEU A 285 7.53 31.01 20.72
CA LEU A 285 6.57 30.15 20.02
C LEU A 285 6.21 28.91 20.86
N ARG A 286 7.17 28.24 21.49
CA ARG A 286 6.91 27.09 22.37
C ARG A 286 6.01 27.50 23.56
N GLN A 287 6.28 28.63 24.19
CA GLN A 287 5.45 29.15 25.27
C GLN A 287 4.04 29.50 24.77
N ALA A 288 3.93 30.10 23.58
CA ALA A 288 2.65 30.42 22.97
C ALA A 288 1.81 29.16 22.67
N ILE A 289 2.44 28.08 22.17
CA ILE A 289 1.77 26.79 21.95
C ILE A 289 1.28 26.19 23.27
N GLN A 290 2.09 26.23 24.33
CA GLN A 290 1.69 25.72 25.66
C GLN A 290 0.52 26.49 26.28
N THR A 291 0.48 27.80 26.08
CA THR A 291 -0.51 28.70 26.72
C THR A 291 -1.67 29.09 25.80
N ASN A 292 -1.65 28.64 24.53
CA ASN A 292 -2.55 29.10 23.47
C ASN A 292 -2.52 30.63 23.21
N ALA A 293 -1.47 31.33 23.65
CA ALA A 293 -1.37 32.76 23.50
C ALA A 293 -0.95 33.15 22.07
N GLY A 294 -1.80 33.87 21.36
CA GLY A 294 -1.54 34.30 19.97
C GLY A 294 -1.59 33.18 18.93
N ILE A 295 -1.98 31.97 19.31
CA ILE A 295 -2.20 30.83 18.39
C ILE A 295 -3.66 30.86 17.97
N THR A 296 -3.91 31.03 16.68
CA THR A 296 -5.27 30.97 16.11
C THR A 296 -5.60 29.62 15.50
N GLN A 297 -4.58 28.87 15.08
CA GLN A 297 -4.71 27.52 14.57
C GLN A 297 -3.41 26.73 14.81
N SER A 298 -3.54 25.46 15.12
CA SER A 298 -2.40 24.54 15.27
C SER A 298 -2.75 23.21 14.61
N VAL A 299 -1.89 22.74 13.71
CA VAL A 299 -1.98 21.42 13.04
C VAL A 299 -0.69 20.67 13.40
N LEU A 300 -0.69 20.11 14.61
CA LEU A 300 0.42 19.35 15.17
C LEU A 300 -0.05 17.92 15.47
N TYR A 301 -0.12 17.11 14.41
CA TYR A 301 -0.55 15.71 14.50
C TYR A 301 0.56 14.77 14.04
N PRO A 302 0.61 13.53 14.56
CA PRO A 302 1.51 12.51 14.04
C PRO A 302 1.32 12.34 12.54
N ASN A 303 2.43 12.40 11.80
CA ASN A 303 2.41 12.07 10.38
C ASN A 303 2.40 10.55 10.24
N VAL A 304 1.34 9.99 9.70
CA VAL A 304 1.15 8.54 9.56
C VAL A 304 2.17 7.86 8.64
N ASN A 305 2.91 8.64 7.84
CA ASN A 305 4.04 8.15 7.03
C ASN A 305 5.34 8.01 7.81
N LYS A 306 5.36 8.35 9.10
CA LYS A 306 6.57 8.38 9.91
C LYS A 306 6.41 7.51 11.16
N GLU A 307 7.55 7.05 11.65
CA GLU A 307 7.61 6.38 12.96
C GLU A 307 7.05 7.30 14.06
N PRO A 308 6.23 6.79 15.00
CA PRO A 308 5.63 7.60 16.07
C PRO A 308 6.63 8.41 16.88
N THR A 309 7.78 7.82 17.21
CA THR A 309 8.84 8.49 17.99
C THR A 309 9.74 9.41 17.15
N GLY A 310 9.54 9.44 15.83
CA GLY A 310 10.30 10.23 14.88
C GLY A 310 9.99 11.74 14.94
N LEU A 311 10.53 12.47 13.96
CA LEU A 311 10.23 13.88 13.75
C LEU A 311 9.04 14.05 12.82
N HIS A 312 8.03 14.76 13.27
CA HIS A 312 6.84 15.13 12.50
C HIS A 312 6.91 16.59 12.07
N ASP A 313 6.24 16.93 10.96
CA ASP A 313 6.12 18.28 10.46
C ASP A 313 4.71 18.81 10.76
N GLY A 314 4.60 20.09 11.09
CA GLY A 314 3.34 20.74 11.41
C GLY A 314 3.33 22.23 11.04
N ILE A 315 2.15 22.83 11.19
CA ILE A 315 1.92 24.25 10.96
C ILE A 315 1.23 24.84 12.17
N VAL A 316 1.73 25.99 12.62
CA VAL A 316 1.12 26.82 13.68
C VAL A 316 0.84 28.19 13.08
N VAL A 317 -0.40 28.67 13.21
CA VAL A 317 -0.73 30.06 12.86
C VAL A 317 -0.51 30.92 14.10
N TYR A 318 0.61 31.61 14.12
CA TYR A 318 1.05 32.46 15.23
C TYR A 318 1.04 33.93 14.80
N ASN A 319 0.31 34.77 15.53
CA ASN A 319 0.09 36.19 15.21
C ASN A 319 -0.36 36.44 13.75
N GLY A 320 -1.19 35.53 13.20
CA GLY A 320 -1.71 35.62 11.83
C GLY A 320 -0.80 35.06 10.75
N GLU A 321 0.40 34.59 11.09
CA GLU A 321 1.37 34.04 10.13
C GLU A 321 1.50 32.52 10.26
N ASN A 322 1.65 31.83 9.10
CA ASN A 322 1.89 30.41 9.05
C ASN A 322 3.35 30.09 9.39
N VAL A 323 3.58 29.45 10.52
CA VAL A 323 4.91 28.99 10.97
C VAL A 323 4.99 27.48 10.78
N ARG A 324 5.89 27.02 9.90
CA ARG A 324 6.19 25.60 9.73
C ARG A 324 7.14 25.16 10.86
N VAL A 325 6.78 24.06 11.50
CA VAL A 325 7.57 23.51 12.61
C VAL A 325 7.84 22.03 12.43
N ARG A 326 8.88 21.54 13.10
CA ARG A 326 9.14 20.12 13.35
C ARG A 326 9.00 19.87 14.83
N PHE A 327 8.47 18.71 15.18
CA PHE A 327 8.24 18.33 16.57
C PHE A 327 8.32 16.81 16.73
N ARG A 328 8.47 16.36 17.97
CA ARG A 328 8.27 14.96 18.37
C ARG A 328 6.98 14.82 19.13
N ILE A 329 6.44 13.60 19.16
CA ILE A 329 5.38 13.25 20.09
C ILE A 329 5.96 12.44 21.26
N GLN A 330 5.28 12.52 22.39
CA GLN A 330 5.48 11.62 23.53
C GLN A 330 4.31 10.66 23.57
N LEU A 331 4.61 9.37 23.72
CA LEU A 331 3.63 8.33 23.98
C LEU A 331 3.39 8.27 25.49
N ILE A 332 2.12 8.35 25.92
CA ILE A 332 1.69 8.44 27.32
C ILE A 332 0.60 7.44 27.66
#